data_fb1dfb44098c5c81f79a178dcfba502f
#
_entry.id   fb1dfb44098c5c81f79a178dcfba502f
#
_cell.length_a   1.000
_cell.length_b   1.000
_cell.length_c   1.000
_cell.angle_alpha   90.00
_cell.angle_beta   90.00
_cell.angle_gamma   90.00
#
_symmetry.space_group_name_H-M   'P 1'
#
loop_
_entity.id
_entity.type
_entity.pdbx_description
1 polymer ?
#
loop_
_entity_poly.entity_id
_entity_poly.type
_entity_poly.pdbx_seq_one_letter_code
_entity_poly.pdbx_strand_id
1 'polypeptide(L)'
;MEFEAERFYRRAAETSRDVSVRKLLVELAEAEAGHESLAHKLSEEILTKGAREKEDATSKRMFMLQYVQPGLAGLMDGSVSTLAPLFAAAFATHNTWQTFLVGMAASVGAGISMAFAEALSDDGSLTGRGSPVIRGIVTGGMTAIGGLGHTLPYLIPHFQVATAVSFIVVAVEPPGARLGVNVV
;
A
#
# COMPACT_ATOMS: atom_id res chain seq x y z
N MET A 1 12.82 -5.70 12.11
CA MET A 1 13.58 -6.63 11.24
C MET A 1 14.46 -7.59 12.05
N GLU A 2 15.13 -7.15 13.12
CA GLU A 2 16.05 -7.97 13.93
C GLU A 2 15.37 -9.08 14.75
N PHE A 3 14.21 -8.81 15.34
CA PHE A 3 13.38 -9.84 15.99
C PHE A 3 12.98 -11.03 15.09
N GLU A 4 12.94 -10.82 13.79
CA GLU A 4 12.64 -11.88 12.83
C GLU A 4 13.84 -12.76 12.57
N ALA A 5 15.07 -12.21 12.61
CA ALA A 5 16.30 -12.96 12.36
C ALA A 5 16.60 -13.94 13.50
N GLU A 6 16.55 -13.50 14.76
CA GLU A 6 16.73 -14.40 15.93
C GLU A 6 15.71 -15.54 15.92
N ARG A 7 14.42 -15.23 15.72
CA ARG A 7 13.36 -16.23 15.66
C ARG A 7 13.53 -17.19 14.48
N PHE A 8 13.99 -16.68 13.35
CA PHE A 8 14.28 -17.50 12.19
C PHE A 8 15.39 -18.50 12.48
N TYR A 9 16.53 -18.05 13.04
CA TYR A 9 17.64 -18.93 13.37
C TYR A 9 17.28 -19.97 14.43
N ARG A 10 16.50 -19.59 15.47
CA ARG A 10 16.01 -20.54 16.47
C ARG A 10 15.13 -21.63 15.86
N ARG A 11 14.16 -21.27 15.02
CA ARG A 11 13.29 -22.24 14.32
C ARG A 11 14.06 -23.12 13.36
N ALA A 12 15.02 -22.56 12.63
CA ALA A 12 15.88 -23.32 11.73
C ALA A 12 16.74 -24.32 12.50
N ALA A 13 17.25 -23.94 13.68
CA ALA A 13 18.01 -24.83 14.57
C ALA A 13 17.17 -26.03 15.06
N GLU A 14 15.90 -25.79 15.44
CA GLU A 14 14.98 -26.85 15.86
C GLU A 14 14.70 -27.87 14.75
N THR A 15 14.66 -27.40 13.50
CA THR A 15 14.31 -28.22 12.33
C THR A 15 15.52 -28.94 11.74
N SER A 16 16.75 -28.47 12.03
CA SER A 16 17.99 -29.04 11.48
C SER A 16 18.31 -30.38 12.07
N ARG A 17 18.61 -31.40 11.21
CA ARG A 17 19.04 -32.74 11.59
C ARG A 17 20.56 -32.82 11.80
N ASP A 18 21.31 -31.92 11.23
CA ASP A 18 22.77 -31.87 11.34
C ASP A 18 23.16 -31.12 12.62
N VAL A 19 23.97 -31.77 13.47
CA VAL A 19 24.40 -31.26 14.77
C VAL A 19 25.27 -29.99 14.61
N SER A 20 26.13 -29.96 13.60
CA SER A 20 27.03 -28.83 13.36
C SER A 20 26.25 -27.61 12.85
N VAL A 21 25.31 -27.84 11.93
CA VAL A 21 24.39 -26.78 11.44
C VAL A 21 23.51 -26.23 12.56
N ARG A 22 22.98 -27.13 13.40
CA ARG A 22 22.18 -26.72 14.56
C ARG A 22 22.96 -25.81 15.51
N LYS A 23 24.23 -26.23 15.82
CA LYS A 23 25.09 -25.42 16.70
C LYS A 23 25.35 -24.02 16.12
N LEU A 24 25.71 -23.97 14.82
CA LEU A 24 25.91 -22.70 14.12
C LEU A 24 24.67 -21.80 14.16
N LEU A 25 23.47 -22.35 13.94
CA LEU A 25 22.23 -21.60 13.96
C LEU A 25 21.89 -21.07 15.37
N VAL A 26 22.22 -21.82 16.41
CA VAL A 26 22.07 -21.33 17.80
C VAL A 26 23.05 -20.20 18.09
N GLU A 27 24.31 -20.34 17.69
CA GLU A 27 25.33 -19.29 17.84
C GLU A 27 24.93 -18.00 17.10
N LEU A 28 24.35 -18.12 15.90
CA LEU A 28 23.81 -16.97 15.16
C LEU A 28 22.64 -16.32 15.89
N ALA A 29 21.71 -17.11 16.43
CA ALA A 29 20.60 -16.58 17.20
C ALA A 29 21.05 -15.84 18.47
N GLU A 30 22.08 -16.34 19.16
CA GLU A 30 22.65 -15.68 20.33
C GLU A 30 23.41 -14.40 19.96
N ALA A 31 24.12 -14.39 18.84
CA ALA A 31 24.78 -13.20 18.33
C ALA A 31 23.77 -12.09 17.98
N GLU A 32 22.65 -12.43 17.31
CA GLU A 32 21.58 -11.46 17.00
C GLU A 32 20.94 -10.91 18.25
N ALA A 33 20.62 -11.76 19.26
CA ALA A 33 20.11 -11.30 20.55
C ALA A 33 21.09 -10.37 21.28
N GLY A 34 22.38 -10.61 21.14
CA GLY A 34 23.46 -9.75 21.66
C GLY A 34 23.50 -8.41 20.95
N HIS A 35 23.40 -8.39 19.64
CA HIS A 35 23.36 -7.16 18.83
C HIS A 35 22.14 -6.30 19.19
N GLU A 36 20.97 -6.91 19.36
CA GLU A 36 19.76 -6.22 19.76
C GLU A 36 19.91 -5.53 21.12
N SER A 37 20.42 -6.28 22.14
CA SER A 37 20.62 -5.71 23.47
C SER A 37 21.64 -4.57 23.47
N LEU A 38 22.69 -4.67 22.64
CA LEU A 38 23.70 -3.62 22.48
C LEU A 38 23.11 -2.39 21.75
N ALA A 39 22.36 -2.60 20.69
CA ALA A 39 21.67 -1.53 19.97
C ALA A 39 20.69 -0.78 20.87
N HIS A 40 19.95 -1.49 21.73
CA HIS A 40 19.02 -0.89 22.68
C HIS A 40 19.76 -0.05 23.74
N LYS A 41 20.87 -0.57 24.30
CA LYS A 41 21.72 0.17 25.25
C LYS A 41 22.34 1.41 24.63
N LEU A 42 22.90 1.29 23.42
CA LEU A 42 23.49 2.42 22.71
C LEU A 42 22.44 3.48 22.36
N SER A 43 21.23 3.03 21.98
CA SER A 43 20.09 3.93 21.73
C SER A 43 19.66 4.66 23.01
N GLU A 44 19.71 4.02 24.18
CA GLU A 44 19.39 4.65 25.45
C GLU A 44 20.48 5.61 25.96
N GLU A 45 21.75 5.27 25.76
CA GLU A 45 22.88 6.07 26.23
C GLU A 45 23.21 7.26 25.32
N ILE A 46 23.12 7.09 23.99
CA ILE A 46 23.61 8.07 23.02
C ILE A 46 22.48 8.99 22.49
N LEU A 47 21.25 8.47 22.37
CA LEU A 47 20.13 9.28 21.88
C LEU A 47 19.47 10.04 23.03
N THR A 48 19.72 11.35 23.08
CA THR A 48 18.94 12.26 23.93
C THR A 48 17.45 12.18 23.57
N LYS A 49 16.55 12.43 24.54
CA LYS A 49 15.09 12.45 24.30
C LYS A 49 14.71 13.27 23.05
N GLY A 50 15.35 14.41 22.85
CA GLY A 50 15.09 15.25 21.69
C GLY A 50 15.59 14.68 20.34
N ALA A 51 16.60 13.79 20.35
CA ALA A 51 17.03 13.10 19.14
C ALA A 51 16.05 11.97 18.76
N ARG A 52 15.53 11.23 19.75
CA ARG A 52 14.46 10.21 19.54
C ARG A 52 13.18 10.83 19.00
N GLU A 53 12.75 11.96 19.59
CA GLU A 53 11.55 12.67 19.10
C GLU A 53 11.69 13.15 17.66
N LYS A 54 12.90 13.61 17.27
CA LYS A 54 13.20 14.01 15.89
C LYS A 54 13.23 12.82 14.94
N GLU A 55 13.79 11.69 15.35
CA GLU A 55 13.83 10.45 14.56
C GLU A 55 12.44 9.89 14.35
N ASP A 56 11.62 9.83 15.40
CA ASP A 56 10.22 9.42 15.33
C ASP A 56 9.39 10.33 14.43
N ALA A 57 9.60 11.64 14.52
CA ALA A 57 8.92 12.61 13.66
C ALA A 57 9.35 12.45 12.20
N THR A 58 10.63 12.19 11.93
CA THR A 58 11.15 11.94 10.59
C THR A 58 10.60 10.65 10.01
N SER A 59 10.58 9.58 10.79
CA SER A 59 10.03 8.28 10.38
C SER A 59 8.53 8.36 10.07
N LYS A 60 7.76 9.03 10.91
CA LYS A 60 6.34 9.30 10.66
C LYS A 60 6.12 10.12 9.39
N ARG A 61 6.92 11.17 9.18
CA ARG A 61 6.86 11.99 7.97
C ARG A 61 7.17 11.17 6.73
N MET A 62 8.22 10.34 6.77
CA MET A 62 8.57 9.44 5.66
C MET A 62 7.44 8.46 5.35
N PHE A 63 6.84 7.84 6.36
CA PHE A 63 5.69 6.97 6.18
C PHE A 63 4.50 7.69 5.52
N MET A 64 4.18 8.89 5.99
CA MET A 64 3.11 9.70 5.39
C MET A 64 3.38 10.02 3.92
N LEU A 65 4.60 10.44 3.59
CA LEU A 65 4.96 10.88 2.23
C LEU A 65 5.13 9.71 1.25
N GLN A 66 5.57 8.55 1.74
CA GLN A 66 5.87 7.40 0.89
C GLN A 66 4.69 6.44 0.71
N TYR A 67 3.79 6.36 1.69
CA TYR A 67 2.69 5.38 1.66
C TYR A 67 1.30 6.04 1.74
N VAL A 68 1.08 6.90 2.74
CA VAL A 68 -0.28 7.41 2.99
C VAL A 68 -0.71 8.38 1.92
N GLN A 69 0.10 9.40 1.64
CA GLN A 69 -0.25 10.42 0.65
C GLN A 69 -0.39 9.85 -0.77
N PRO A 70 0.57 9.05 -1.30
CA PRO A 70 0.42 8.41 -2.60
C PRO A 70 -0.76 7.45 -2.65
N GLY A 71 -0.98 6.69 -1.57
CA GLY A 71 -2.10 5.76 -1.47
C GLY A 71 -3.46 6.44 -1.53
N LEU A 72 -3.65 7.52 -0.77
CA LEU A 72 -4.89 8.30 -0.82
C LEU A 72 -5.10 8.95 -2.19
N ALA A 73 -4.05 9.54 -2.77
CA ALA A 73 -4.13 10.14 -4.10
C ALA A 73 -4.54 9.10 -5.15
N GLY A 74 -3.93 7.90 -5.10
CA GLY A 74 -4.29 6.80 -5.98
C GLY A 74 -5.72 6.31 -5.79
N LEU A 75 -6.16 6.14 -4.55
CA LEU A 75 -7.53 5.72 -4.26
C LEU A 75 -8.56 6.71 -4.82
N MET A 76 -8.32 8.01 -4.62
CA MET A 76 -9.19 9.07 -5.16
C MET A 76 -9.22 9.07 -6.68
N ASP A 77 -8.06 8.96 -7.33
CA ASP A 77 -7.98 8.92 -8.78
C ASP A 77 -8.72 7.69 -9.35
N GLY A 78 -8.50 6.52 -8.79
CA GLY A 78 -9.16 5.28 -9.20
C GLY A 78 -10.67 5.35 -9.06
N SER A 79 -11.16 5.93 -7.97
CA SER A 79 -12.59 6.10 -7.72
C SER A 79 -13.27 7.04 -8.73
N VAL A 80 -12.56 8.02 -9.27
CA VAL A 80 -13.14 9.02 -10.20
C VAL A 80 -12.90 8.65 -11.66
N SER A 81 -11.67 8.28 -12.02
CA SER A 81 -11.26 8.07 -13.41
C SER A 81 -11.95 6.89 -14.09
N THR A 82 -12.36 5.89 -13.30
CA THR A 82 -13.00 4.67 -13.84
C THR A 82 -14.53 4.76 -13.95
N LEU A 83 -15.17 5.78 -13.34
CA LEU A 83 -16.63 5.92 -13.38
C LEU A 83 -17.18 6.11 -14.78
N ALA A 84 -16.55 6.98 -15.57
CA ALA A 84 -17.03 7.30 -16.91
C ALA A 84 -17.06 6.09 -17.83
N PRO A 85 -15.96 5.33 -18.03
CA PRO A 85 -15.98 4.13 -18.87
C PRO A 85 -16.88 3.03 -18.30
N LEU A 86 -16.96 2.86 -16.98
CA LEU A 86 -17.82 1.88 -16.33
C LEU A 86 -19.30 2.14 -16.64
N PHE A 87 -19.79 3.34 -16.34
CA PHE A 87 -21.20 3.68 -16.55
C PHE A 87 -21.55 3.83 -18.02
N ALA A 88 -20.62 4.30 -18.87
CA ALA A 88 -20.80 4.26 -20.31
C ALA A 88 -21.05 2.83 -20.81
N ALA A 89 -20.26 1.86 -20.38
CA ALA A 89 -20.46 0.47 -20.72
C ALA A 89 -21.77 -0.08 -20.15
N ALA A 90 -22.10 0.24 -18.89
CA ALA A 90 -23.32 -0.18 -18.23
C ALA A 90 -24.58 0.24 -19.01
N PHE A 91 -24.68 1.53 -19.35
CA PHE A 91 -25.85 2.09 -20.02
C PHE A 91 -25.88 1.76 -21.51
N ALA A 92 -24.73 1.55 -22.16
CA ALA A 92 -24.69 1.16 -23.57
C ALA A 92 -25.05 -0.31 -23.79
N THR A 93 -24.63 -1.20 -22.89
CA THR A 93 -24.74 -2.64 -23.11
C THR A 93 -25.88 -3.30 -22.31
N HIS A 94 -26.29 -2.73 -21.18
CA HIS A 94 -27.20 -3.34 -20.21
C HIS A 94 -26.79 -4.76 -19.79
N ASN A 95 -25.49 -5.05 -19.88
CA ASN A 95 -24.91 -6.36 -19.63
C ASN A 95 -23.87 -6.27 -18.50
N THR A 96 -24.15 -6.95 -17.39
CA THR A 96 -23.32 -6.89 -16.18
C THR A 96 -21.91 -7.41 -16.43
N TRP A 97 -21.76 -8.52 -17.18
CA TRP A 97 -20.46 -9.10 -17.45
C TRP A 97 -19.58 -8.19 -18.33
N GLN A 98 -20.14 -7.60 -19.38
CA GLN A 98 -19.42 -6.65 -20.24
C GLN A 98 -19.03 -5.40 -19.45
N THR A 99 -19.92 -4.88 -18.62
CA THR A 99 -19.65 -3.75 -17.73
C THR A 99 -18.53 -4.07 -16.74
N PHE A 100 -18.57 -5.26 -16.13
CA PHE A 100 -17.51 -5.73 -15.25
C PHE A 100 -16.15 -5.76 -15.96
N LEU A 101 -16.07 -6.33 -17.16
CA LEU A 101 -14.83 -6.42 -17.92
C LEU A 101 -14.27 -5.02 -18.28
N VAL A 102 -15.13 -4.10 -18.68
CA VAL A 102 -14.71 -2.71 -18.98
C VAL A 102 -14.22 -2.00 -17.71
N GLY A 103 -14.95 -2.15 -16.58
CA GLY A 103 -14.53 -1.59 -15.31
C GLY A 103 -13.20 -2.16 -14.82
N MET A 104 -13.00 -3.47 -14.94
CA MET A 104 -11.72 -4.13 -14.65
C MET A 104 -10.57 -3.58 -15.49
N ALA A 105 -10.79 -3.50 -16.82
CA ALA A 105 -9.76 -2.97 -17.72
C ALA A 105 -9.43 -1.51 -17.41
N ALA A 106 -10.43 -0.69 -17.13
CA ALA A 106 -10.26 0.71 -16.75
C ALA A 106 -9.49 0.84 -15.44
N SER A 107 -9.84 0.05 -14.41
CA SER A 107 -9.20 0.09 -13.10
C SER A 107 -7.74 -0.33 -13.15
N VAL A 108 -7.43 -1.42 -13.86
CA VAL A 108 -6.04 -1.88 -14.04
C VAL A 108 -5.24 -0.88 -14.88
N GLY A 109 -5.82 -0.38 -15.98
CA GLY A 109 -5.16 0.61 -16.85
C GLY A 109 -4.85 1.91 -16.10
N ALA A 110 -5.80 2.44 -15.34
CA ALA A 110 -5.59 3.61 -14.48
C ALA A 110 -4.50 3.35 -13.43
N GLY A 111 -4.53 2.19 -12.78
CA GLY A 111 -3.51 1.79 -11.79
C GLY A 111 -2.09 1.76 -12.39
N ILE A 112 -1.93 1.16 -13.56
CA ILE A 112 -0.63 1.13 -14.26
C ILE A 112 -0.18 2.55 -14.62
N SER A 113 -1.07 3.37 -15.18
CA SER A 113 -0.78 4.76 -15.54
C SER A 113 -0.31 5.58 -14.35
N MET A 114 -1.05 5.50 -13.22
CA MET A 114 -0.72 6.24 -12.00
C MET A 114 0.55 5.73 -11.32
N ALA A 115 0.84 4.41 -11.41
CA ALA A 115 2.09 3.85 -10.92
C ALA A 115 3.30 4.49 -11.61
N PHE A 116 3.26 4.57 -12.95
CA PHE A 116 4.33 5.21 -13.71
C PHE A 116 4.39 6.73 -13.50
N ALA A 117 3.24 7.41 -13.47
CA ALA A 117 3.18 8.85 -13.24
C ALA A 117 3.82 9.23 -11.90
N GLU A 118 3.49 8.51 -10.82
CA GLU A 118 4.07 8.77 -9.50
C GLU A 118 5.56 8.37 -9.42
N ALA A 119 5.95 7.21 -10.00
CA ALA A 119 7.33 6.76 -9.99
C ALA A 119 8.26 7.70 -10.77
N LEU A 120 7.76 8.36 -11.81
CA LEU A 120 8.53 9.29 -12.65
C LEU A 120 8.40 10.75 -12.21
N SER A 121 7.58 11.08 -11.20
CA SER A 121 7.32 12.46 -10.77
C SER A 121 8.56 13.13 -10.15
N ASP A 122 9.27 12.43 -9.28
CA ASP A 122 10.53 12.86 -8.67
C ASP A 122 11.30 11.66 -8.10
N ASP A 123 12.62 11.77 -7.99
CA ASP A 123 13.50 10.74 -7.43
C ASP A 123 13.47 10.66 -5.90
N GLY A 124 12.80 11.60 -5.24
CA GLY A 124 12.69 11.69 -3.79
C GLY A 124 13.90 12.28 -3.08
N SER A 125 14.99 12.57 -3.80
CA SER A 125 16.26 13.05 -3.21
C SER A 125 16.14 14.44 -2.61
N LEU A 126 15.43 15.34 -3.28
CA LEU A 126 15.22 16.72 -2.83
C LEU A 126 13.96 16.86 -1.96
N THR A 127 12.92 16.10 -2.25
CA THR A 127 11.62 16.21 -1.58
C THR A 127 11.53 15.44 -0.28
N GLY A 128 12.43 14.46 -0.06
CA GLY A 128 12.40 13.56 1.08
C GLY A 128 11.19 12.61 1.08
N ARG A 129 10.56 12.37 -0.10
CA ARG A 129 9.37 11.52 -0.25
C ARG A 129 9.68 10.02 -0.32
N GLY A 130 10.94 9.63 -0.14
CA GLY A 130 11.38 8.23 -0.17
C GLY A 130 11.46 7.65 -1.58
N SER A 131 11.38 6.32 -1.68
CA SER A 131 11.57 5.59 -2.95
C SER A 131 10.46 5.87 -3.96
N PRO A 132 10.78 6.35 -5.19
CA PRO A 132 9.80 6.58 -6.25
C PRO A 132 9.07 5.29 -6.68
N VAL A 133 9.78 4.16 -6.69
CA VAL A 133 9.19 2.86 -7.05
C VAL A 133 8.13 2.42 -6.05
N ILE A 134 8.41 2.59 -4.75
CA ILE A 134 7.44 2.25 -3.70
C ILE A 134 6.21 3.15 -3.80
N ARG A 135 6.40 4.47 -3.97
CA ARG A 135 5.28 5.40 -4.15
C ARG A 135 4.44 5.04 -5.37
N GLY A 136 5.09 4.72 -6.49
CA GLY A 136 4.41 4.29 -7.72
C GLY A 136 3.57 3.03 -7.50
N ILE A 137 4.12 2.00 -6.85
CA ILE A 137 3.39 0.76 -6.54
C ILE A 137 2.19 1.04 -5.63
N VAL A 138 2.39 1.86 -4.60
CA VAL A 138 1.30 2.23 -3.66
C VAL A 138 0.21 3.02 -4.39
N THR A 139 0.58 4.06 -5.15
CA THR A 139 -0.39 4.86 -5.90
C THR A 139 -1.16 4.01 -6.90
N GLY A 140 -0.45 3.27 -7.76
CA GLY A 140 -1.09 2.44 -8.78
C GLY A 140 -1.94 1.32 -8.22
N GLY A 141 -1.49 0.66 -7.16
CA GLY A 141 -2.28 -0.36 -6.45
C GLY A 141 -3.56 0.20 -5.86
N MET A 142 -3.47 1.35 -5.19
CA MET A 142 -4.64 2.01 -4.61
C MET A 142 -5.59 2.59 -5.69
N THR A 143 -5.06 3.07 -6.83
CA THR A 143 -5.88 3.47 -7.98
C THR A 143 -6.68 2.28 -8.52
N ALA A 144 -6.04 1.14 -8.71
CA ALA A 144 -6.75 -0.07 -9.16
C ALA A 144 -7.84 -0.50 -8.15
N ILE A 145 -7.53 -0.48 -6.85
CA ILE A 145 -8.49 -0.82 -5.78
C ILE A 145 -9.67 0.15 -5.77
N GLY A 146 -9.44 1.46 -5.89
CA GLY A 146 -10.49 2.46 -5.96
C GLY A 146 -11.45 2.22 -7.12
N GLY A 147 -10.93 1.94 -8.31
CA GLY A 147 -11.74 1.61 -9.48
C GLY A 147 -12.50 0.29 -9.37
N LEU A 148 -11.93 -0.69 -8.68
CA LEU A 148 -12.59 -1.98 -8.45
C LEU A 148 -13.80 -1.87 -7.53
N GLY A 149 -13.81 -0.96 -6.59
CA GLY A 149 -14.87 -0.80 -5.60
C GLY A 149 -16.27 -0.74 -6.22
N HIS A 150 -16.45 0.11 -7.22
CA HIS A 150 -17.73 0.24 -7.92
C HIS A 150 -17.87 -0.64 -9.19
N THR A 151 -16.82 -1.39 -9.55
CA THR A 151 -16.85 -2.39 -10.62
C THR A 151 -17.37 -3.75 -10.11
N LEU A 152 -16.99 -4.16 -8.90
CA LEU A 152 -17.38 -5.44 -8.31
C LEU A 152 -18.89 -5.70 -8.24
N PRO A 153 -19.77 -4.72 -7.99
CA PRO A 153 -21.21 -4.94 -8.03
C PRO A 153 -21.74 -5.57 -9.32
N TYR A 154 -21.05 -5.34 -10.45
CA TYR A 154 -21.44 -5.93 -11.74
C TYR A 154 -21.16 -7.44 -11.88
N LEU A 155 -20.62 -8.08 -10.86
CA LEU A 155 -20.65 -9.55 -10.72
C LEU A 155 -22.04 -10.08 -10.35
N ILE A 156 -22.95 -9.20 -9.91
CA ILE A 156 -24.35 -9.55 -9.64
C ILE A 156 -25.08 -9.72 -11.00
N PRO A 157 -25.76 -10.86 -11.27
CA PRO A 157 -26.39 -11.12 -12.57
C PRO A 157 -27.50 -10.14 -12.96
N HIS A 158 -28.15 -9.52 -11.97
CA HIS A 158 -29.29 -8.61 -12.19
C HIS A 158 -28.79 -7.19 -12.41
N PHE A 159 -28.85 -6.71 -13.64
CA PHE A 159 -28.31 -5.41 -14.05
C PHE A 159 -28.80 -4.23 -13.19
N GLN A 160 -30.11 -4.14 -12.91
CA GLN A 160 -30.66 -3.05 -12.10
C GLN A 160 -30.10 -3.05 -10.68
N VAL A 161 -29.96 -4.24 -10.06
CA VAL A 161 -29.40 -4.39 -8.72
C VAL A 161 -27.91 -4.03 -8.73
N ALA A 162 -27.16 -4.56 -9.68
CA ALA A 162 -25.74 -4.27 -9.84
C ALA A 162 -25.47 -2.76 -9.97
N THR A 163 -26.25 -2.10 -10.84
CA THR A 163 -26.13 -0.65 -11.06
C THR A 163 -26.53 0.15 -9.81
N ALA A 164 -27.60 -0.21 -9.13
CA ALA A 164 -28.02 0.45 -7.90
C ALA A 164 -26.96 0.32 -6.79
N VAL A 165 -26.39 -0.87 -6.61
CA VAL A 165 -25.31 -1.12 -5.63
C VAL A 165 -24.05 -0.32 -6.01
N SER A 166 -23.69 -0.28 -7.29
CA SER A 166 -22.56 0.52 -7.78
C SER A 166 -22.74 2.01 -7.46
N PHE A 167 -23.93 2.56 -7.67
CA PHE A 167 -24.24 3.96 -7.28
C PHE A 167 -24.15 4.20 -5.77
N ILE A 168 -24.60 3.23 -4.95
CA ILE A 168 -24.46 3.33 -3.49
C ILE A 168 -22.99 3.36 -3.09
N VAL A 169 -22.17 2.48 -3.66
CA VAL A 169 -20.72 2.47 -3.40
C VAL A 169 -20.11 3.84 -3.70
N VAL A 170 -20.38 4.40 -4.89
CA VAL A 170 -19.91 5.72 -5.28
C VAL A 170 -20.43 6.82 -4.33
N ALA A 171 -21.66 6.69 -3.83
CA ALA A 171 -22.24 7.67 -2.91
C ALA A 171 -21.65 7.63 -1.51
N VAL A 172 -21.24 6.45 -1.05
CA VAL A 172 -20.67 6.20 0.28
C VAL A 172 -19.18 6.55 0.33
N GLU A 173 -18.50 6.63 -0.83
CA GLU A 173 -17.10 7.09 -0.87
C GLU A 173 -16.97 8.47 -0.19
N PRO A 174 -15.98 8.63 0.71
CA PRO A 174 -15.92 9.81 1.57
C PRO A 174 -15.86 11.11 0.74
N PRO A 175 -16.61 12.17 1.13
CA PRO A 175 -16.66 13.43 0.39
C PRO A 175 -15.29 14.11 0.23
N GLY A 176 -14.30 13.76 1.02
CA GLY A 176 -12.90 14.18 0.84
C GLY A 176 -12.28 13.68 -0.46
N ALA A 177 -12.71 12.52 -0.98
CA ALA A 177 -12.32 12.04 -2.29
C ALA A 177 -12.89 12.89 -3.43
N ARG A 178 -14.03 13.57 -3.20
CA ARG A 178 -14.71 14.38 -4.23
C ARG A 178 -14.29 15.84 -4.27
N LEU A 179 -13.71 16.38 -3.20
CA LEU A 179 -13.52 17.84 -3.05
C LEU A 179 -12.07 18.31 -3.03
N GLY A 180 -11.08 17.44 -3.19
CA GLY A 180 -9.67 17.87 -3.20
C GLY A 180 -9.31 18.77 -2.00
N VAL A 181 -9.97 18.57 -0.85
CA VAL A 181 -9.81 19.45 0.31
C VAL A 181 -8.45 19.22 0.92
N ASN A 182 -7.63 20.27 0.87
CA ASN A 182 -6.34 20.41 1.49
C ASN A 182 -6.30 19.80 2.90
N VAL A 183 -5.65 18.66 3.02
CA VAL A 183 -5.09 18.22 4.29
C VAL A 183 -3.71 18.85 4.35
N VAL A 184 -3.66 20.05 4.90
CA VAL A 184 -2.41 20.72 5.29
C VAL A 184 -1.98 20.15 6.62
#